data_cdc0cb51675688db0cbc601aa9b82cfb
#
_entry.id   cdc0cb51675688db0cbc601aa9b82cfb
#
_cell.length_a   1.000
_cell.length_b   1.000
_cell.length_c   1.000
_cell.angle_alpha   90.00
_cell.angle_beta   90.00
_cell.angle_gamma   90.00
#
_symmetry.space_group_name_H-M   'P 1'
#
loop_
_entity.id
_entity.type
_entity.pdbx_description
1 polymer ?
#
loop_
_entity_poly.entity_id
_entity_poly.type
_entity_poly.pdbx_seq_one_letter_code
_entity_poly.pdbx_strand_id
1 'polypeptide(L)'
;MQGLQELQIVEWAFGRRMTPAERLRKHQRALEKAQRELDRERTRLENQEKKLVQDIKKSAKNGQMGVVKVQAKDLVRTRRLVYTAIGTSGY
;
A
#
# COMPACT_ATOMS: atom_id res chain seq x y z
N MET A 1 33.08 17.08 27.15
CA MET A 1 33.36 15.64 27.14
C MET A 1 32.16 14.76 27.39
N GLN A 2 31.21 15.23 28.17
CA GLN A 2 29.93 14.48 28.33
C GLN A 2 29.18 14.32 27.03
N GLY A 3 29.21 15.32 26.14
CA GLY A 3 28.56 15.23 24.85
C GLY A 3 29.08 14.13 23.92
N LEU A 4 30.40 13.87 24.01
CA LEU A 4 31.04 12.81 23.24
C LEU A 4 30.62 11.43 23.74
N GLN A 5 30.46 11.27 25.05
CA GLN A 5 30.00 10.02 25.62
C GLN A 5 28.52 9.76 25.26
N GLU A 6 27.72 10.80 25.29
CA GLU A 6 26.29 10.68 24.89
C GLU A 6 26.16 10.31 23.42
N LEU A 7 26.96 10.91 22.55
CA LEU A 7 26.99 10.54 21.13
C LEU A 7 27.43 9.10 20.94
N GLN A 8 28.44 8.64 21.68
CA GLN A 8 28.87 7.26 21.62
C GLN A 8 27.82 6.29 22.12
N ILE A 9 27.09 6.65 23.17
CA ILE A 9 26.01 5.84 23.69
C ILE A 9 24.89 5.76 22.67
N VAL A 10 24.53 6.88 22.04
CA VAL A 10 23.50 6.93 20.99
C VAL A 10 23.94 6.10 19.78
N GLU A 11 25.18 6.25 19.34
CA GLU A 11 25.72 5.45 18.24
C GLU A 11 25.75 3.97 18.62
N TRP A 12 26.14 3.66 19.84
CA TRP A 12 26.16 2.30 20.33
C TRP A 12 24.77 1.69 20.37
N ALA A 13 23.78 2.45 20.82
CA ALA A 13 22.40 1.97 20.92
C ALA A 13 21.72 1.84 19.56
N PHE A 14 22.00 2.76 18.62
CA PHE A 14 21.28 2.82 17.34
C PHE A 14 22.13 2.42 16.13
N GLY A 15 23.45 2.57 16.20
CA GLY A 15 24.33 2.35 15.06
C GLY A 15 25.28 1.18 15.21
N ARG A 16 25.91 1.03 16.37
CA ARG A 16 26.97 0.03 16.56
C ARG A 16 26.47 -1.39 16.82
N ARG A 17 25.24 -1.53 17.28
CA ARG A 17 24.66 -2.87 17.51
C ARG A 17 24.38 -3.60 16.22
N MET A 18 24.31 -2.88 15.11
CA MET A 18 24.02 -3.47 13.82
C MET A 18 25.22 -3.40 12.92
N THR A 19 25.66 -4.54 12.44
CA THR A 19 26.60 -4.61 11.34
C THR A 19 25.93 -4.12 10.06
N PRO A 20 26.68 -3.70 9.01
CA PRO A 20 26.08 -3.38 7.73
C PRO A 20 25.22 -4.51 7.15
N ALA A 21 25.63 -5.76 7.37
CA ALA A 21 24.85 -6.92 6.92
C ALA A 21 23.53 -7.03 7.66
N GLU A 22 23.51 -6.78 8.96
CA GLU A 22 22.27 -6.80 9.75
C GLU A 22 21.33 -5.67 9.37
N ARG A 23 21.85 -4.47 9.10
CA ARG A 23 21.06 -3.36 8.57
C ARG A 23 20.42 -3.71 7.24
N LEU A 24 21.18 -4.30 6.35
CA LEU A 24 20.69 -4.69 5.05
C LEU A 24 19.55 -5.72 5.20
N ARG A 25 19.73 -6.71 6.05
CA ARG A 25 18.67 -7.70 6.32
C ARG A 25 17.42 -7.06 6.90
N LYS A 26 17.58 -6.12 7.82
CA LYS A 26 16.46 -5.39 8.41
C LYS A 26 15.70 -4.58 7.36
N HIS A 27 16.42 -3.89 6.48
CA HIS A 27 15.81 -3.17 5.37
C HIS A 27 15.12 -4.10 4.40
N GLN A 28 15.72 -5.23 4.08
CA GLN A 28 15.09 -6.24 3.20
C GLN A 28 13.79 -6.77 3.80
N ARG A 29 13.78 -7.08 5.09
CA ARG A 29 12.56 -7.52 5.77
C ARG A 29 11.48 -6.45 5.78
N ALA A 30 11.87 -5.19 6.01
CA ALA A 30 10.95 -4.07 5.97
C ALA A 30 10.36 -3.88 4.58
N LEU A 31 11.18 -3.99 3.53
CA LEU A 31 10.73 -3.92 2.14
C LEU A 31 9.80 -5.08 1.78
N GLU A 32 10.13 -6.29 2.18
CA GLU A 32 9.28 -7.45 1.94
C GLU A 32 7.92 -7.30 2.63
N LYS A 33 7.93 -6.81 3.87
CA LYS A 33 6.71 -6.55 4.61
C LYS A 33 5.85 -5.48 3.93
N ALA A 34 6.48 -4.38 3.52
CA ALA A 34 5.81 -3.30 2.80
C ALA A 34 5.21 -3.81 1.49
N GLN A 35 5.93 -4.66 0.77
CA GLN A 35 5.46 -5.24 -0.47
C GLN A 35 4.25 -6.16 -0.25
N ARG A 36 4.25 -6.96 0.80
CA ARG A 36 3.10 -7.79 1.16
C ARG A 36 1.88 -6.93 1.51
N GLU A 37 2.08 -5.84 2.22
CA GLU A 37 1.01 -4.91 2.56
C GLU A 37 0.44 -4.23 1.31
N LEU A 38 1.29 -3.83 0.38
CA LEU A 38 0.87 -3.28 -0.92
C LEU A 38 0.08 -4.31 -1.74
N ASP A 39 0.53 -5.56 -1.77
CA ASP A 39 -0.15 -6.63 -2.47
C ASP A 39 -1.54 -6.91 -1.88
N ARG A 40 -1.66 -6.88 -0.55
CA ARG A 40 -2.95 -7.01 0.12
C ARG A 40 -3.89 -5.86 -0.22
N GLU A 41 -3.37 -4.64 -0.22
CA GLU A 41 -4.14 -3.44 -0.54
C GLU A 41 -4.60 -3.49 -2.01
N ARG A 42 -3.73 -3.91 -2.91
CA ARG A 42 -4.08 -4.11 -4.32
C ARG A 42 -5.20 -5.13 -4.48
N THR A 43 -5.08 -6.28 -3.82
CA THR A 43 -6.11 -7.32 -3.85
C THR A 43 -7.43 -6.79 -3.31
N ARG A 44 -7.40 -6.04 -2.23
CA ARG A 44 -8.61 -5.43 -1.66
C ARG A 44 -9.27 -4.48 -2.64
N LEU A 45 -8.49 -3.62 -3.30
CA LEU A 45 -8.99 -2.67 -4.29
C LEU A 45 -9.56 -3.39 -5.52
N GLU A 46 -8.90 -4.44 -5.99
CA GLU A 46 -9.40 -5.25 -7.10
C GLU A 46 -10.73 -5.92 -6.75
N ASN A 47 -10.88 -6.41 -5.52
CA ASN A 47 -12.13 -6.99 -5.05
C ASN A 47 -13.24 -5.95 -4.94
N GLN A 48 -12.92 -4.73 -4.49
CA GLN A 48 -13.85 -3.61 -4.47
C GLN A 48 -14.30 -3.24 -5.90
N GLU A 49 -13.37 -3.25 -6.85
CA GLU A 49 -13.68 -3.00 -8.25
C GLU A 49 -14.68 -4.03 -8.79
N LYS A 50 -14.43 -5.31 -8.54
CA LYS A 50 -15.33 -6.39 -8.95
C LYS A 50 -16.73 -6.22 -8.35
N LYS A 51 -16.80 -5.88 -7.07
CA LYS A 51 -18.04 -5.64 -6.38
C LYS A 51 -18.81 -4.46 -6.99
N LEU A 52 -18.11 -3.36 -7.28
CA LEU A 52 -18.69 -2.19 -7.91
C LEU A 52 -19.24 -2.52 -9.29
N VAL A 53 -18.53 -3.30 -10.09
CA VAL A 53 -19.00 -3.74 -11.40
C VAL A 53 -20.31 -4.54 -11.27
N GLN A 54 -20.37 -5.46 -10.31
CA GLN A 54 -21.59 -6.23 -10.06
C GLN A 54 -22.75 -5.35 -9.59
N ASP A 55 -22.47 -4.38 -8.70
CA ASP A 55 -23.47 -3.44 -8.22
C ASP A 55 -24.00 -2.56 -9.37
N ILE A 56 -23.13 -2.11 -10.26
CA ILE A 56 -23.52 -1.36 -11.46
C ILE A 56 -24.44 -2.18 -12.35
N LYS A 57 -24.10 -3.43 -12.61
CA LYS A 57 -24.92 -4.34 -13.41
C LYS A 57 -26.30 -4.53 -12.79
N LYS A 58 -26.35 -4.71 -11.48
CA LYS A 58 -27.59 -4.88 -10.73
C LYS A 58 -28.45 -3.62 -10.80
N SER A 59 -27.86 -2.45 -10.58
CA SER A 59 -28.55 -1.16 -10.65
C SER A 59 -29.06 -0.88 -12.06
N ALA A 60 -28.30 -1.23 -13.09
CA ALA A 60 -28.69 -1.09 -14.48
C ALA A 60 -29.90 -1.98 -14.82
N LYS A 61 -29.90 -3.22 -14.32
CA LYS A 61 -31.06 -4.14 -14.50
C LYS A 61 -32.33 -3.60 -13.84
N ASN A 62 -32.18 -2.91 -12.71
CA ASN A 62 -33.28 -2.30 -11.99
C ASN A 62 -33.73 -0.96 -12.57
N GLY A 63 -33.07 -0.48 -13.63
CA GLY A 63 -33.41 0.79 -14.26
C GLY A 63 -32.97 2.02 -13.49
N GLN A 64 -32.09 1.88 -12.50
CA GLN A 64 -31.61 2.98 -11.64
C GLN A 64 -30.43 3.71 -12.27
N MET A 65 -30.68 4.44 -13.35
CA MET A 65 -29.61 5.08 -14.13
C MET A 65 -28.87 6.16 -13.35
N GLY A 66 -29.53 6.88 -12.46
CA GLY A 66 -28.89 7.87 -11.61
C GLY A 66 -27.86 7.24 -10.68
N VAL A 67 -28.18 6.10 -10.09
CA VAL A 67 -27.28 5.32 -9.23
C VAL A 67 -26.13 4.77 -10.05
N VAL A 68 -26.38 4.28 -11.26
CA VAL A 68 -25.35 3.77 -12.18
C VAL A 68 -24.29 4.84 -12.46
N LYS A 69 -24.69 6.08 -12.70
CA LYS A 69 -23.74 7.19 -12.95
C LYS A 69 -22.83 7.43 -11.77
N VAL A 70 -23.35 7.43 -10.55
CA VAL A 70 -22.57 7.63 -9.33
C VAL A 70 -21.62 6.44 -9.13
N GLN A 71 -22.10 5.23 -9.30
CA GLN A 71 -21.30 4.02 -9.17
C GLN A 71 -20.21 3.94 -10.23
N ALA A 72 -20.48 4.40 -11.45
CA ALA A 72 -19.48 4.46 -12.52
C ALA A 72 -18.33 5.41 -12.17
N LYS A 73 -18.62 6.55 -11.56
CA LYS A 73 -17.60 7.48 -11.08
C LYS A 73 -16.73 6.83 -9.99
N ASP A 74 -17.34 6.12 -9.05
CA ASP A 74 -16.63 5.39 -8.02
C ASP A 74 -15.75 4.29 -8.61
N LEU A 75 -16.23 3.59 -9.63
CA LEU A 75 -15.47 2.58 -10.34
C LEU A 75 -14.21 3.18 -10.99
N VAL A 76 -14.34 4.33 -11.64
CA VAL A 76 -13.18 5.03 -12.25
C VAL A 76 -12.16 5.40 -11.18
N ARG A 77 -12.59 5.91 -10.04
CA ARG A 77 -11.70 6.23 -8.92
C ARG A 77 -10.98 4.99 -8.41
N THR A 78 -11.71 3.90 -8.21
CA THR A 78 -11.14 2.64 -7.74
C THR A 78 -10.12 2.10 -8.73
N ARG A 79 -10.41 2.14 -10.03
CA ARG A 79 -9.46 1.73 -11.07
C ARG A 79 -8.20 2.56 -11.06
N ARG A 80 -8.31 3.87 -10.87
CA ARG A 80 -7.13 4.75 -10.77
C ARG A 80 -6.26 4.38 -9.57
N LEU A 81 -6.88 4.05 -8.43
CA LEU A 81 -6.16 3.61 -7.24
C LEU A 81 -5.45 2.28 -7.50
N VAL A 82 -6.10 1.34 -8.15
CA VAL A 82 -5.50 0.05 -8.52
C VAL A 82 -4.31 0.26 -9.45
N TYR A 83 -4.45 1.06 -10.49
CA TYR A 83 -3.37 1.36 -11.43
C TYR A 83 -2.20 2.06 -10.74
N THR A 84 -2.47 2.98 -9.83
CA THR A 84 -1.43 3.66 -9.05
C THR A 84 -0.67 2.65 -8.18
N ALA A 85 -1.38 1.76 -7.51
CA ALA A 85 -0.76 0.72 -6.70
C ALA A 85 0.07 -0.26 -7.53
N ILE A 86 -0.45 -0.69 -8.69
CA ILE A 86 0.28 -1.56 -9.62
C ILE A 86 1.50 -0.83 -10.18
N GLY A 87 1.34 0.43 -10.60
CA GLY A 87 2.43 1.24 -11.11
C GLY A 87 3.54 1.43 -10.08
N THR A 88 3.19 1.60 -8.81
CA THR A 88 4.15 1.71 -7.72
C THR A 88 4.88 0.39 -7.48
N SER A 89 4.18 -0.73 -7.59
CA SER A 89 4.78 -2.06 -7.37
C SER A 89 5.48 -2.61 -8.61
N GLY A 90 5.21 -2.07 -9.79
CA GLY A 90 5.82 -2.49 -11.05
C GLY A 90 7.23 -1.96 -11.28
N TYR A 91 7.69 -1.09 -10.44
CA TYR A 91 9.02 -0.53 -10.46
C TYR A 91 9.77 -0.91 -9.18
#